data_4d248e563f1b864e933387950f847681
#
_entry.id   4d248e563f1b864e933387950f847681
#
_cell.length_a   1.000
_cell.length_b   1.000
_cell.length_c   1.000
_cell.angle_alpha   90.00
_cell.angle_beta   90.00
_cell.angle_gamma   90.00
#
_symmetry.space_group_name_H-M   'P 1'
#
loop_
_entity.id
_entity.type
_entity.pdbx_description
1 polymer ?
#
loop_
_entity_poly.entity_id
_entity_poly.type
_entity_poly.pdbx_seq_one_letter_code
_entity_poly.pdbx_strand_id
1 'polypeptide(L)'
;METEEKTATKAIKGGEFLIKETDANDIFIPEQWDEEQQMIAQTNRDFIEKEIWPILDRIDSQEEGLVPDLLDKAGKLGLLGISLPEEYGGFGKDFNTSLLATEANGAGHSFTVAMAAHTGIGTGP
;
A
#
# COMPACT_ATOMS: atom_id res chain seq x y z
N MET A 1 36.57 8.57 -2.34
CA MET A 1 35.24 8.24 -1.81
C MET A 1 34.42 7.74 -3.00
N GLU A 2 34.54 6.44 -3.27
CA GLU A 2 33.82 5.80 -4.38
C GLU A 2 32.34 5.66 -3.95
N THR A 3 31.49 6.35 -4.67
CA THR A 3 30.06 6.13 -4.63
C THR A 3 29.80 4.77 -5.26
N GLU A 4 29.53 3.74 -4.44
CA GLU A 4 28.97 2.48 -4.92
C GLU A 4 27.61 2.80 -5.57
N GLU A 5 27.59 2.84 -6.91
CA GLU A 5 26.36 2.66 -7.66
C GLU A 5 25.75 1.32 -7.23
N LYS A 6 24.69 1.39 -6.41
CA LYS A 6 23.81 0.24 -6.18
C LYS A 6 23.25 -0.16 -7.56
N THR A 7 23.91 -1.12 -8.19
CA THR A 7 23.34 -1.82 -9.35
C THR A 7 22.01 -2.37 -8.90
N ALA A 8 20.92 -1.81 -9.44
CA ALA A 8 19.57 -2.31 -9.20
C ALA A 8 19.57 -3.79 -9.61
N THR A 9 19.56 -4.66 -8.63
CA THR A 9 19.47 -6.11 -8.85
C THR A 9 18.16 -6.32 -9.59
N LYS A 10 18.23 -6.86 -10.80
CA LYS A 10 17.06 -7.15 -11.61
C LYS A 10 16.34 -8.36 -11.00
N ALA A 11 15.51 -8.08 -9.99
CA ALA A 11 14.71 -9.11 -9.36
C ALA A 11 13.87 -9.85 -10.41
N ILE A 12 13.76 -11.16 -10.25
CA ILE A 12 12.88 -11.97 -11.08
C ILE A 12 11.42 -11.56 -10.85
N LYS A 13 10.61 -11.66 -11.90
CA LYS A 13 9.17 -11.36 -11.80
C LYS A 13 8.46 -12.41 -10.96
N GLY A 14 7.42 -12.01 -10.27
CA GLY A 14 6.69 -12.86 -9.33
C GLY A 14 6.33 -14.22 -9.92
N GLY A 15 6.58 -15.29 -9.20
CA GLY A 15 6.32 -16.67 -9.62
C GLY A 15 7.36 -17.30 -10.56
N GLU A 16 8.25 -16.53 -11.18
CA GLU A 16 9.29 -17.10 -12.07
C GLU A 16 10.21 -18.08 -11.34
N PHE A 17 10.44 -17.87 -10.03
CA PHE A 17 11.24 -18.77 -9.19
C PHE A 17 10.66 -20.19 -9.09
N LEU A 18 9.38 -20.39 -9.44
CA LEU A 18 8.74 -21.72 -9.45
C LEU A 18 9.10 -22.53 -10.70
N ILE A 19 9.52 -21.89 -11.78
CA ILE A 19 9.70 -22.51 -13.08
C ILE A 19 11.10 -22.27 -13.67
N LYS A 20 11.91 -21.45 -13.05
CA LYS A 20 13.28 -21.14 -13.49
C LYS A 20 14.28 -21.49 -12.40
N GLU A 21 15.46 -21.93 -12.81
CA GLU A 21 16.61 -21.96 -11.92
C GLU A 21 16.93 -20.53 -11.49
N THR A 22 16.95 -20.28 -10.20
CA THR A 22 16.98 -18.93 -9.62
C THR A 22 18.02 -18.84 -8.53
N ASP A 23 18.89 -17.83 -8.59
CA ASP A 23 19.76 -17.47 -7.48
C ASP A 23 18.93 -16.74 -6.40
N ALA A 24 19.23 -17.02 -5.13
CA ALA A 24 18.55 -16.40 -3.99
C ALA A 24 18.68 -14.86 -3.99
N ASN A 25 19.76 -14.33 -4.56
CA ASN A 25 19.99 -12.90 -4.66
C ASN A 25 19.11 -12.19 -5.71
N ASP A 26 18.48 -12.96 -6.59
CA ASP A 26 17.57 -12.42 -7.62
C ASP A 26 16.11 -12.33 -7.11
N ILE A 27 15.85 -12.83 -5.90
CA ILE A 27 14.51 -12.82 -5.30
C ILE A 27 14.37 -11.57 -4.43
N PHE A 28 13.32 -10.78 -4.68
CA PHE A 28 12.95 -9.66 -3.81
C PHE A 28 12.33 -10.19 -2.51
N ILE A 29 12.81 -9.71 -1.38
CA ILE A 29 12.36 -10.12 -0.05
C ILE A 29 11.92 -8.91 0.78
N PRO A 30 11.09 -9.10 1.83
CA PRO A 30 10.57 -7.99 2.64
C PRO A 30 11.64 -7.09 3.27
N GLU A 31 12.82 -7.60 3.56
CA GLU A 31 13.95 -6.84 4.09
C GLU A 31 14.54 -5.85 3.09
N GLN A 32 14.13 -5.92 1.82
CA GLN A 32 14.58 -5.03 0.75
C GLN A 32 13.65 -3.83 0.51
N TRP A 33 12.56 -3.70 1.29
CA TRP A 33 11.74 -2.49 1.24
C TRP A 33 12.59 -1.25 1.54
N ASP A 34 12.47 -0.24 0.71
CA ASP A 34 13.14 1.03 0.94
C ASP A 34 12.47 1.86 2.06
N GLU A 35 13.13 2.94 2.47
CA GLU A 35 12.63 3.80 3.55
C GLU A 35 11.29 4.45 3.22
N GLU A 36 11.07 4.83 1.95
CA GLU A 36 9.82 5.44 1.51
C GLU A 36 8.67 4.43 1.57
N GLN A 37 8.89 3.21 1.09
CA GLN A 37 7.92 2.12 1.15
C GLN A 37 7.55 1.78 2.60
N GLN A 38 8.55 1.69 3.47
CA GLN A 38 8.33 1.46 4.91
C GLN A 38 7.54 2.60 5.56
N MET A 39 7.80 3.86 5.19
CA MET A 39 7.06 5.01 5.69
C MET A 39 5.60 4.99 5.22
N ILE A 40 5.33 4.63 3.98
CA ILE A 40 3.97 4.46 3.44
C ILE A 40 3.23 3.37 4.23
N ALA A 41 3.86 2.22 4.44
CA ALA A 41 3.27 1.13 5.21
C ALA A 41 2.99 1.55 6.67
N GLN A 42 3.91 2.27 7.30
CA GLN A 42 3.73 2.75 8.66
C GLN A 42 2.60 3.77 8.76
N THR A 43 2.49 4.68 7.81
CA THR A 43 1.38 5.66 7.74
C THR A 43 0.02 4.96 7.63
N ASN A 44 -0.06 3.88 6.83
CA ASN A 44 -1.28 3.07 6.75
C ASN A 44 -1.60 2.38 8.07
N ARG A 45 -0.63 1.74 8.73
CA ARG A 45 -0.83 1.09 10.04
C ARG A 45 -1.29 2.09 11.09
N ASP A 46 -0.63 3.22 11.17
CA ASP A 46 -0.97 4.30 12.11
C ASP A 46 -2.40 4.81 11.90
N PHE A 47 -2.81 4.94 10.63
CA PHE A 47 -4.18 5.35 10.31
C PHE A 47 -5.20 4.31 10.77
N ILE A 48 -4.96 3.03 10.51
CA ILE A 48 -5.85 1.94 10.97
C ILE A 48 -5.93 1.90 12.48
N GLU A 49 -4.81 1.99 13.18
CA GLU A 49 -4.78 1.91 14.64
C GLU A 49 -5.46 3.10 15.33
N LYS A 50 -5.27 4.31 14.78
CA LYS A 50 -5.74 5.54 15.41
C LYS A 50 -7.16 5.92 15.02
N GLU A 51 -7.53 5.70 13.75
CA GLU A 51 -8.80 6.18 13.19
C GLU A 51 -9.84 5.09 13.00
N ILE A 52 -9.42 3.83 12.78
CA ILE A 52 -10.34 2.74 12.43
C ILE A 52 -10.65 1.85 13.63
N TRP A 53 -9.64 1.30 14.31
CA TRP A 53 -9.85 0.35 15.41
C TRP A 53 -10.73 0.88 16.54
N PRO A 54 -10.61 2.15 16.99
CA PRO A 54 -11.44 2.64 18.08
C PRO A 54 -12.94 2.73 17.77
N ILE A 55 -13.30 2.67 16.48
CA ILE A 55 -14.68 2.89 16.01
C ILE A 55 -15.21 1.77 15.11
N LEU A 56 -14.59 0.58 15.16
CA LEU A 56 -15.00 -0.56 14.33
C LEU A 56 -16.49 -0.87 14.41
N ASP A 57 -17.07 -0.88 15.62
CA ASP A 57 -18.50 -1.16 15.83
C ASP A 57 -19.40 -0.15 15.11
N ARG A 58 -18.98 1.13 15.02
CA ARG A 58 -19.71 2.17 14.30
C ARG A 58 -19.61 1.96 12.78
N ILE A 59 -18.44 1.54 12.29
CA ILE A 59 -18.22 1.22 10.89
C ILE A 59 -19.09 0.01 10.49
N ASP A 60 -19.06 -1.05 11.30
CA ASP A 60 -19.80 -2.29 11.05
C ASP A 60 -21.32 -2.10 11.15
N SER A 61 -21.77 -1.16 11.99
CA SER A 61 -23.18 -0.76 12.04
C SER A 61 -23.63 0.16 10.90
N GLN A 62 -22.71 0.48 9.98
CA GLN A 62 -22.95 1.34 8.82
C GLN A 62 -23.47 2.74 9.21
N GLU A 63 -22.84 3.35 10.22
CA GLU A 63 -23.18 4.72 10.62
C GLU A 63 -23.07 5.67 9.41
N GLU A 64 -24.16 6.42 9.18
CA GLU A 64 -24.29 7.28 8.00
C GLU A 64 -23.17 8.35 7.96
N GLY A 65 -22.49 8.49 6.81
CA GLY A 65 -21.43 9.45 6.57
C GLY A 65 -20.07 9.05 7.13
N LEU A 66 -19.97 8.07 8.02
CA LEU A 66 -18.73 7.73 8.71
C LEU A 66 -17.63 7.21 7.75
N VAL A 67 -17.95 6.25 6.89
CA VAL A 67 -16.96 5.67 5.95
C VAL A 67 -16.49 6.70 4.91
N PRO A 68 -17.36 7.52 4.29
CA PRO A 68 -16.93 8.63 3.45
C PRO A 68 -15.97 9.60 4.16
N ASP A 69 -16.24 9.97 5.42
CA ASP A 69 -15.37 10.87 6.18
C ASP A 69 -13.99 10.24 6.46
N LEU A 70 -13.94 8.94 6.72
CA LEU A 70 -12.70 8.21 6.91
C LEU A 70 -11.90 8.08 5.61
N LEU A 71 -12.57 7.88 4.47
CA LEU A 71 -11.92 7.89 3.15
C LEU A 71 -11.35 9.27 2.83
N ASP A 72 -12.07 10.36 3.16
CA ASP A 72 -11.55 11.72 2.99
C ASP A 72 -10.31 11.97 3.85
N LYS A 73 -10.28 11.49 5.09
CA LYS A 73 -9.08 11.52 5.94
C LYS A 73 -7.92 10.73 5.33
N ALA A 74 -8.18 9.50 4.86
CA ALA A 74 -7.16 8.68 4.18
C ALA A 74 -6.62 9.38 2.93
N GLY A 75 -7.49 10.03 2.17
CA GLY A 75 -7.12 10.83 0.99
C GLY A 75 -6.21 12.00 1.33
N LYS A 76 -6.48 12.72 2.42
CA LYS A 76 -5.63 13.82 2.92
C LYS A 76 -4.24 13.36 3.33
N LEU A 77 -4.09 12.11 3.74
CA LEU A 77 -2.80 11.48 4.03
C LEU A 77 -2.12 10.89 2.78
N GLY A 78 -2.76 10.99 1.61
CA GLY A 78 -2.24 10.45 0.36
C GLY A 78 -2.45 8.94 0.16
N LEU A 79 -3.10 8.26 1.11
CA LEU A 79 -3.25 6.80 1.09
C LEU A 79 -4.12 6.27 -0.05
N LEU A 80 -4.94 7.12 -0.64
CA LEU A 80 -5.80 6.76 -1.79
C LEU A 80 -5.11 6.94 -3.15
N GLY A 81 -3.96 7.62 -3.19
CA GLY A 81 -3.27 7.99 -4.42
C GLY A 81 -1.93 7.29 -4.66
N ILE A 82 -1.61 6.24 -3.91
CA ILE A 82 -0.27 5.60 -3.94
C ILE A 82 0.14 5.17 -5.35
N SER A 83 -0.73 4.48 -6.08
CA SER A 83 -0.47 3.99 -7.43
C SER A 83 -0.96 4.89 -8.55
N LEU A 84 -1.71 5.95 -8.24
CA LEU A 84 -2.16 6.90 -9.26
C LEU A 84 -0.97 7.64 -9.85
N PRO A 85 -0.94 7.87 -11.18
CA PRO A 85 0.09 8.68 -11.80
C PRO A 85 0.15 10.09 -11.23
N GLU A 86 1.35 10.67 -11.18
CA GLU A 86 1.57 12.02 -10.65
C GLU A 86 0.78 13.10 -11.40
N GLU A 87 0.56 12.92 -12.71
CA GLU A 87 -0.23 13.82 -13.55
C GLU A 87 -1.71 13.92 -13.10
N TYR A 88 -2.20 12.93 -12.35
CA TYR A 88 -3.53 12.91 -11.74
C TYR A 88 -3.50 13.19 -10.23
N GLY A 89 -2.37 13.66 -9.71
CA GLY A 89 -2.21 14.02 -8.30
C GLY A 89 -1.88 12.86 -7.37
N GLY A 90 -1.49 11.71 -7.91
CA GLY A 90 -1.01 10.55 -7.15
C GLY A 90 0.49 10.55 -6.91
N PHE A 91 1.02 9.47 -6.34
CA PHE A 91 2.44 9.29 -6.07
C PHE A 91 3.16 8.43 -7.12
N GLY A 92 2.46 7.84 -8.08
CA GLY A 92 3.04 7.05 -9.17
C GLY A 92 3.86 5.84 -8.70
N LYS A 93 3.55 5.28 -7.53
CA LYS A 93 4.32 4.18 -6.97
C LYS A 93 4.03 2.87 -7.68
N ASP A 94 5.00 1.98 -7.61
CA ASP A 94 4.94 0.66 -8.24
C ASP A 94 3.94 -0.29 -7.55
N PHE A 95 3.71 -1.43 -8.19
CA PHE A 95 2.78 -2.44 -7.70
C PHE A 95 3.23 -3.05 -6.36
N ASN A 96 4.54 -3.20 -6.13
CA ASN A 96 5.06 -3.72 -4.87
C ASN A 96 4.73 -2.78 -3.70
N THR A 97 4.86 -1.46 -3.91
CA THR A 97 4.47 -0.46 -2.91
C THR A 97 2.97 -0.51 -2.62
N SER A 98 2.14 -0.69 -3.66
CA SER A 98 0.69 -0.86 -3.50
C SER A 98 0.33 -2.12 -2.71
N LEU A 99 1.03 -3.25 -2.94
CA LEU A 99 0.84 -4.48 -2.18
C LEU A 99 1.20 -4.30 -0.71
N LEU A 100 2.33 -3.65 -0.42
CA LEU A 100 2.76 -3.37 0.95
C LEU A 100 1.77 -2.46 1.69
N ALA A 101 1.25 -1.44 1.01
CA ALA A 101 0.20 -0.58 1.55
C ALA A 101 -1.10 -1.36 1.83
N THR A 102 -1.48 -2.27 0.93
CA THR A 102 -2.65 -3.13 1.08
C THR A 102 -2.49 -4.09 2.26
N GLU A 103 -1.33 -4.71 2.42
CA GLU A 103 -0.99 -5.54 3.58
C GLU A 103 -1.14 -4.74 4.88
N ALA A 104 -0.58 -3.53 4.93
CA ALA A 104 -0.66 -2.65 6.10
C ALA A 104 -2.11 -2.27 6.46
N ASN A 105 -3.01 -2.18 5.47
CA ASN A 105 -4.43 -1.92 5.66
C ASN A 105 -5.23 -3.15 6.11
N GLY A 106 -4.69 -4.35 6.01
CA GLY A 106 -5.41 -5.61 6.24
C GLY A 106 -6.13 -5.70 7.59
N ALA A 107 -5.61 -5.03 8.61
CA ALA A 107 -6.22 -4.97 9.94
C ALA A 107 -7.41 -4.00 10.07
N GLY A 108 -7.79 -3.30 8.99
CA GLY A 108 -8.89 -2.33 8.99
C GLY A 108 -10.29 -2.92 8.81
N HIS A 109 -10.42 -4.25 8.79
CA HIS A 109 -11.71 -4.96 8.68
C HIS A 109 -12.57 -4.48 7.49
N SER A 110 -13.86 -4.16 7.75
CA SER A 110 -14.80 -3.69 6.73
C SER A 110 -14.37 -2.39 6.05
N PHE A 111 -13.66 -1.49 6.75
CA PHE A 111 -13.11 -0.28 6.15
C PHE A 111 -12.08 -0.57 5.05
N THR A 112 -11.27 -1.62 5.23
CA THR A 112 -10.28 -2.03 4.21
C THR A 112 -10.94 -2.39 2.89
N VAL A 113 -12.14 -2.98 2.91
CA VAL A 113 -12.91 -3.29 1.69
C VAL A 113 -13.31 -2.01 0.96
N ALA A 114 -13.79 -1.00 1.68
CA ALA A 114 -14.15 0.31 1.08
C ALA A 114 -12.93 0.99 0.45
N MET A 115 -11.80 0.96 1.15
CA MET A 115 -10.55 1.53 0.67
C MET A 115 -10.01 0.78 -0.56
N ALA A 116 -10.03 -0.55 -0.56
CA ALA A 116 -9.62 -1.38 -1.69
C ALA A 116 -10.54 -1.19 -2.91
N ALA A 117 -11.84 -1.05 -2.71
CA ALA A 117 -12.78 -0.74 -3.78
C ALA A 117 -12.48 0.63 -4.40
N HIS A 118 -12.17 1.63 -3.59
CA HIS A 118 -11.78 2.95 -4.09
C HIS A 118 -10.49 2.90 -4.90
N THR A 119 -9.42 2.36 -4.31
CA THR A 119 -8.06 2.38 -4.91
C THR A 119 -7.86 1.38 -6.03
N GLY A 120 -8.59 0.28 -6.05
CA GLY A 120 -8.49 -0.78 -7.06
C GLY A 120 -9.50 -0.63 -8.20
N ILE A 121 -10.80 -0.57 -7.86
CA ILE A 121 -11.89 -0.59 -8.86
C ILE A 121 -12.26 0.84 -9.26
N GLY A 122 -12.35 1.74 -8.28
CA GLY A 122 -12.86 3.11 -8.48
C GLY A 122 -11.90 4.05 -9.20
N THR A 123 -10.60 3.80 -9.11
CA THR A 123 -9.55 4.65 -9.70
C THR A 123 -8.68 3.92 -10.74
N GLY A 124 -8.88 2.62 -10.89
CA GLY A 124 -8.27 1.84 -11.99
C GLY A 124 -8.97 2.12 -13.32
N PRO A 125 -8.27 1.90 -14.45
CA PRO A 125 -8.83 2.04 -15.79
C PRO A 125 -9.93 1.03 -16.08
#